data_c43f6f51a4cee5a6aa4e44d69861fbe9
#
_entry.id   c43f6f51a4cee5a6aa4e44d69861fbe9
#
_cell.length_a   1.000
_cell.length_b   1.000
_cell.length_c   1.000
_cell.angle_alpha   90.00
_cell.angle_beta   90.00
_cell.angle_gamma   90.00
#
_symmetry.space_group_name_H-M   'P 1'
#
loop_
_entity.id
_entity.type
_entity.pdbx_description
1 polymer ?
#
loop_
_entity_poly.entity_id
_entity_poly.type
_entity_poly.pdbx_seq_one_letter_code
_entity_poly.pdbx_strand_id
1 'polypeptide(L)'
;MPAYSVAIYSAEKCTLLTASDATKWLHAQSLDDHVAIDSSQLIAIQQALASEGALNTSRMLILVPDHWLSVFQCSLDHSVPESLRPLAALSYAVEATFLPPETLVFSYQYEESSEQRQLTVFACAAEWADQLCSPFQSMAKSCVLMSYSQWMNVSSGIRSWSYCSQWALSRYQPDKLKQQRARRLWAVLCGVSVLLHCVAGLYLFYLQDVSERAILARQQTLAAQSFWSSRPQIGGMTESALALVQALPDTVRLERFNGETGRVSFQMTLLAQDLEALVGRWRQQYPDWRWEVAQQQSDVSLMKSQKDVVDVFISVLEK
;
A
#
# COMPACT_ATOMS: atom_id res chain seq x y z
N MET A 1 6.47 19.37 18.06
CA MET A 1 7.84 19.56 17.52
C MET A 1 8.80 18.94 18.51
N PRO A 2 9.76 18.10 18.14
CA PRO A 2 10.75 17.62 19.09
C PRO A 2 11.63 18.80 19.52
N ALA A 3 11.45 19.22 20.76
CA ALA A 3 12.23 20.28 21.34
C ALA A 3 13.69 19.83 21.48
N TYR A 4 14.61 20.60 20.98
CA TYR A 4 16.01 20.46 21.28
C TYR A 4 16.46 21.73 22.03
N SER A 5 17.48 21.57 22.89
CA SER A 5 18.08 22.69 23.60
C SER A 5 19.31 23.17 22.87
N VAL A 6 19.66 24.42 23.10
CA VAL A 6 20.81 25.07 22.48
C VAL A 6 21.74 25.53 23.61
N ALA A 7 22.97 25.07 23.57
CA ALA A 7 24.06 25.57 24.39
C ALA A 7 24.86 26.57 23.57
N ILE A 8 25.01 27.78 24.04
CA ILE A 8 25.74 28.86 23.38
C ILE A 8 26.98 29.19 24.20
N TYR A 9 28.15 28.92 23.61
CA TYR A 9 29.41 29.32 24.20
C TYR A 9 29.73 30.77 23.83
N SER A 10 30.16 31.53 24.82
CA SER A 10 30.80 32.83 24.64
C SER A 10 32.13 32.83 25.36
N ALA A 11 32.96 33.89 25.20
CA ALA A 11 34.27 33.99 25.86
C ALA A 11 34.17 33.94 27.39
N GLU A 12 33.03 34.32 27.97
CA GLU A 12 32.85 34.41 29.41
C GLU A 12 32.02 33.26 30.02
N LYS A 13 31.08 32.73 29.29
CA LYS A 13 30.11 31.75 29.82
C LYS A 13 29.51 30.86 28.74
N CYS A 14 28.89 29.74 29.15
CA CYS A 14 28.02 28.95 28.34
C CYS A 14 26.57 29.10 28.83
N THR A 15 25.65 29.44 27.93
CA THR A 15 24.24 29.67 28.25
C THR A 15 23.38 28.59 27.63
N LEU A 16 22.47 28.01 28.41
CA LEU A 16 21.51 27.00 27.94
C LEU A 16 20.17 27.67 27.64
N LEU A 17 19.70 27.53 26.40
CA LEU A 17 18.47 28.18 25.89
C LEU A 17 17.62 27.24 25.12
N THR A 18 16.35 27.64 24.85
CA THR A 18 15.54 27.04 23.83
C THR A 18 15.97 27.53 22.44
N ALA A 19 15.63 26.82 21.39
CA ALA A 19 15.98 27.22 20.01
C ALA A 19 15.42 28.60 19.62
N SER A 20 14.27 29.01 20.17
CA SER A 20 13.67 30.33 19.94
C SER A 20 14.40 31.44 20.64
N ASP A 21 14.85 31.20 21.87
CA ASP A 21 15.53 32.19 22.69
C ASP A 21 16.99 32.34 22.27
N ALA A 22 17.62 31.28 21.81
CA ALA A 22 18.98 31.29 21.24
C ALA A 22 19.11 32.30 20.09
N THR A 23 18.12 32.38 19.23
CA THR A 23 18.10 33.34 18.10
C THR A 23 18.04 34.78 18.60
N LYS A 24 17.19 35.07 19.59
CA LYS A 24 17.05 36.40 20.16
C LYS A 24 18.34 36.81 20.90
N TRP A 25 18.92 35.85 21.61
CA TRP A 25 20.14 36.06 22.35
C TRP A 25 21.32 36.40 21.43
N LEU A 26 21.51 35.64 20.34
CA LEU A 26 22.57 35.90 19.35
C LEU A 26 22.41 37.25 18.65
N HIS A 27 21.16 37.66 18.33
CA HIS A 27 20.92 38.98 17.76
C HIS A 27 21.16 40.13 18.71
N ALA A 28 21.03 39.90 20.02
CA ALA A 28 21.26 40.93 21.05
C ALA A 28 22.74 41.12 21.45
N GLN A 29 23.57 40.13 21.16
CA GLN A 29 25.02 40.23 21.42
C GLN A 29 25.74 40.81 20.21
N SER A 30 26.62 41.77 20.43
CA SER A 30 27.62 42.17 19.46
C SER A 30 28.58 41.00 19.29
N LEU A 31 28.65 40.44 18.09
CA LEU A 31 29.46 39.24 17.76
C LEU A 31 30.98 39.57 17.64
N ASP A 32 31.38 40.74 18.10
CA ASP A 32 32.74 41.30 17.89
C ASP A 32 33.79 40.85 18.92
N ASP A 33 33.45 39.98 19.86
CA ASP A 33 34.44 39.46 20.81
C ASP A 33 35.32 38.38 20.12
N HIS A 34 36.35 38.83 19.40
CA HIS A 34 37.39 37.98 18.82
C HIS A 34 38.38 37.42 19.88
N VAL A 35 37.92 37.08 21.05
CA VAL A 35 38.76 36.54 22.09
C VAL A 35 38.99 35.04 21.84
N ALA A 36 40.22 34.68 21.51
CA ALA A 36 40.64 33.28 21.50
C ALA A 36 40.54 32.73 22.93
N ILE A 37 39.89 31.59 23.07
CA ILE A 37 39.73 30.93 24.38
C ILE A 37 40.86 29.92 24.58
N ASP A 38 41.41 29.89 25.79
CA ASP A 38 42.36 28.87 26.22
C ASP A 38 41.60 27.66 26.84
N SER A 39 42.21 26.49 26.79
CA SER A 39 41.66 25.27 27.39
C SER A 39 41.30 25.40 28.86
N SER A 40 42.10 26.19 29.62
CA SER A 40 41.84 26.47 31.03
C SER A 40 40.57 27.31 31.24
N GLN A 41 40.34 28.30 30.41
CA GLN A 41 39.11 29.12 30.43
C GLN A 41 37.88 28.29 30.01
N LEU A 42 38.02 27.43 29.02
CA LEU A 42 36.95 26.53 28.61
C LEU A 42 36.52 25.63 29.77
N ILE A 43 37.48 25.05 30.50
CA ILE A 43 37.20 24.22 31.68
C ILE A 43 36.46 25.01 32.76
N ALA A 44 36.86 26.26 33.00
CA ALA A 44 36.18 27.13 33.99
C ALA A 44 34.72 27.41 33.56
N ILE A 45 34.48 27.72 32.30
CA ILE A 45 33.12 27.91 31.74
C ILE A 45 32.30 26.63 31.89
N GLN A 46 32.88 25.47 31.63
CA GLN A 46 32.18 24.17 31.73
C GLN A 46 31.88 23.79 33.19
N GLN A 47 32.77 24.13 34.12
CA GLN A 47 32.53 23.93 35.55
C GLN A 47 31.39 24.81 36.07
N ALA A 48 31.32 26.07 35.61
CA ALA A 48 30.21 26.96 35.93
C ALA A 48 28.87 26.42 35.43
N LEU A 49 28.85 25.84 34.23
CA LEU A 49 27.67 25.23 33.67
C LEU A 49 27.14 24.05 34.48
N ALA A 50 28.02 23.21 35.00
CA ALA A 50 27.65 22.06 35.84
C ALA A 50 26.92 22.46 37.11
N SER A 51 27.09 23.69 37.59
CA SER A 51 26.43 24.25 38.79
C SER A 51 25.00 24.78 38.50
N GLU A 52 24.66 25.09 37.26
CA GLU A 52 23.36 25.68 36.89
C GLU A 52 22.21 24.67 36.75
N GLY A 53 22.50 23.40 36.86
CA GLY A 53 21.47 22.35 36.80
C GLY A 53 21.22 21.75 35.41
N ALA A 54 20.96 20.46 35.39
CA ALA A 54 20.83 19.70 34.16
C ALA A 54 19.48 19.95 33.45
N LEU A 55 19.53 20.46 32.22
CA LEU A 55 18.42 20.38 31.32
C LEU A 55 18.30 18.92 30.79
N ASN A 56 17.22 18.27 31.15
CA ASN A 56 16.97 16.89 30.69
C ASN A 56 16.43 16.89 29.26
N THR A 57 17.31 17.07 28.29
CA THR A 57 16.95 17.11 26.87
C THR A 57 17.55 15.91 26.10
N SER A 58 16.80 15.35 25.21
CA SER A 58 17.29 14.24 24.39
C SER A 58 18.28 14.69 23.30
N ARG A 59 18.28 15.98 22.94
CA ARG A 59 19.04 16.58 21.83
C ARG A 59 19.60 17.94 22.19
N MET A 60 20.88 18.13 21.94
CA MET A 60 21.59 19.36 22.27
C MET A 60 22.34 19.89 21.03
N LEU A 61 22.05 21.10 20.64
CA LEU A 61 22.84 21.87 19.68
C LEU A 61 23.82 22.76 20.44
N ILE A 62 25.09 22.66 20.10
CA ILE A 62 26.17 23.46 20.70
C ILE A 62 26.58 24.50 19.67
N LEU A 63 26.39 25.75 19.98
CA LEU A 63 26.79 26.88 19.16
C LEU A 63 28.09 27.47 19.69
N VAL A 64 29.02 27.69 18.79
CA VAL A 64 30.34 28.25 19.11
C VAL A 64 30.63 29.46 18.24
N PRO A 65 31.40 30.45 18.76
CA PRO A 65 31.86 31.58 17.99
C PRO A 65 32.68 31.12 16.77
N ASP A 66 32.56 31.79 15.67
CA ASP A 66 33.26 31.43 14.41
C ASP A 66 34.77 31.46 14.56
N HIS A 67 35.31 32.40 15.39
CA HIS A 67 36.73 32.51 15.61
C HIS A 67 37.34 31.39 16.48
N TRP A 68 36.50 30.49 17.07
CA TRP A 68 36.97 29.26 17.72
C TRP A 68 37.15 28.11 16.73
N LEU A 69 36.76 28.36 15.48
CA LEU A 69 36.87 27.44 14.37
C LEU A 69 37.79 28.03 13.30
N SER A 70 38.38 27.17 12.51
CA SER A 70 39.04 27.60 11.26
C SER A 70 37.98 27.79 10.21
N VAL A 71 37.68 29.07 9.89
CA VAL A 71 36.71 29.42 8.84
C VAL A 71 37.45 29.81 7.59
N PHE A 72 37.16 29.14 6.49
CA PHE A 72 37.78 29.38 5.20
C PHE A 72 36.71 29.65 4.15
N GLN A 73 36.88 30.72 3.38
CA GLN A 73 36.00 31.11 2.29
C GLN A 73 36.75 31.05 0.99
N CYS A 74 36.23 30.31 0.03
CA CYS A 74 36.78 30.14 -1.31
C CYS A 74 35.75 30.49 -2.36
N SER A 75 36.13 31.35 -3.30
CA SER A 75 35.38 31.56 -4.53
C SER A 75 35.76 30.49 -5.55
N LEU A 76 34.77 29.89 -6.16
CA LEU A 76 34.95 28.79 -7.12
C LEU A 76 34.65 29.26 -8.53
N ASP A 77 35.59 29.05 -9.45
CA ASP A 77 35.41 29.41 -10.88
C ASP A 77 34.40 28.51 -11.57
N HIS A 78 34.27 27.25 -11.08
CA HIS A 78 33.38 26.26 -11.66
C HIS A 78 32.43 25.65 -10.60
N SER A 79 31.25 25.19 -11.05
CA SER A 79 30.32 24.53 -10.17
C SER A 79 30.89 23.15 -9.75
N VAL A 80 30.96 22.93 -8.45
CA VAL A 80 31.32 21.61 -7.90
C VAL A 80 30.09 20.73 -7.83
N PRO A 81 30.10 19.55 -8.46
CA PRO A 81 29.00 18.57 -8.32
C PRO A 81 28.71 18.26 -6.86
N GLU A 82 27.43 18.15 -6.52
CA GLU A 82 26.99 17.94 -5.12
C GLU A 82 27.69 16.76 -4.45
N SER A 83 27.95 15.69 -5.19
CA SER A 83 28.65 14.49 -4.69
C SER A 83 30.13 14.74 -4.32
N LEU A 84 30.76 15.76 -4.89
CA LEU A 84 32.16 16.11 -4.66
C LEU A 84 32.35 17.28 -3.67
N ARG A 85 31.27 18.03 -3.37
CA ARG A 85 31.34 19.15 -2.41
C ARG A 85 31.94 18.76 -1.05
N PRO A 86 31.57 17.61 -0.42
CA PRO A 86 32.18 17.22 0.85
C PRO A 86 33.68 16.97 0.75
N LEU A 87 34.13 16.42 -0.39
CA LEU A 87 35.57 16.16 -0.60
C LEU A 87 36.33 17.45 -0.84
N ALA A 88 35.79 18.38 -1.63
CA ALA A 88 36.36 19.71 -1.83
C ALA A 88 36.43 20.46 -0.49
N ALA A 89 35.36 20.45 0.31
CA ALA A 89 35.35 21.06 1.63
C ALA A 89 36.41 20.45 2.58
N LEU A 90 36.58 19.12 2.54
CA LEU A 90 37.64 18.45 3.30
C LEU A 90 39.05 18.90 2.89
N SER A 91 39.28 19.02 1.55
CA SER A 91 40.58 19.51 1.08
C SER A 91 40.91 20.91 1.60
N TYR A 92 39.95 21.83 1.55
CA TYR A 92 40.11 23.17 2.10
C TYR A 92 40.20 23.17 3.61
N ALA A 93 39.48 22.28 4.34
CA ALA A 93 39.62 22.15 5.77
C ALA A 93 41.03 21.71 6.19
N VAL A 94 41.62 20.74 5.48
CA VAL A 94 42.98 20.26 5.69
C VAL A 94 44.01 21.39 5.42
N GLU A 95 43.80 22.12 4.32
CA GLU A 95 44.66 23.25 3.97
C GLU A 95 44.62 24.38 5.03
N ALA A 96 43.43 24.73 5.52
CA ALA A 96 43.25 25.78 6.52
C ALA A 96 43.74 25.41 7.88
N THR A 97 43.68 24.13 8.28
CA THR A 97 44.04 23.68 9.63
C THR A 97 45.40 23.01 9.73
N PHE A 98 45.97 22.57 8.63
CA PHE A 98 47.16 21.71 8.54
C PHE A 98 47.06 20.41 9.35
N LEU A 99 45.81 19.93 9.59
CA LEU A 99 45.56 18.71 10.33
C LEU A 99 45.22 17.54 9.39
N PRO A 100 45.52 16.30 9.78
CA PRO A 100 45.13 15.14 9.01
C PRO A 100 43.59 14.99 8.89
N PRO A 101 43.06 14.50 7.78
CA PRO A 101 41.60 14.35 7.57
C PRO A 101 40.89 13.57 8.67
N GLU A 102 41.56 12.60 9.27
CA GLU A 102 41.01 11.69 10.30
C GLU A 102 40.77 12.40 11.64
N THR A 103 41.54 13.46 11.90
CA THR A 103 41.51 14.24 13.15
C THR A 103 40.69 15.51 13.01
N LEU A 104 40.04 15.71 11.88
CA LEU A 104 39.21 16.86 11.58
C LEU A 104 37.72 16.57 11.73
N VAL A 105 37.02 17.58 12.27
CA VAL A 105 35.57 17.74 12.08
C VAL A 105 35.33 18.99 11.28
N PHE A 106 34.44 18.94 10.32
CA PHE A 106 34.11 20.08 9.47
C PHE A 106 32.67 20.06 9.04
N SER A 107 32.21 21.22 8.60
CA SER A 107 30.98 21.42 7.87
C SER A 107 31.24 22.46 6.77
N TYR A 108 30.33 22.56 5.81
CA TYR A 108 30.48 23.52 4.72
C TYR A 108 29.13 24.10 4.31
N GLN A 109 29.18 25.32 3.78
CA GLN A 109 28.06 25.97 3.11
C GLN A 109 28.47 26.25 1.69
N TYR A 110 27.62 25.93 0.72
CA TYR A 110 27.83 26.19 -0.67
C TYR A 110 26.73 27.15 -1.14
N GLU A 111 27.14 28.33 -1.55
CA GLU A 111 26.27 29.36 -2.08
C GLU A 111 26.52 29.53 -3.55
N GLU A 112 25.48 29.44 -4.37
CA GLU A 112 25.56 29.65 -5.80
C GLU A 112 24.64 30.81 -6.15
N SER A 113 25.25 31.93 -6.44
CA SER A 113 24.59 33.09 -7.01
C SER A 113 24.89 33.19 -8.53
N SER A 114 24.15 34.00 -9.23
CA SER A 114 24.36 34.20 -10.66
C SER A 114 25.78 34.67 -11.03
N GLU A 115 26.47 35.34 -10.12
CA GLU A 115 27.78 35.96 -10.36
C GLU A 115 28.94 35.30 -9.62
N GLN A 116 28.66 34.67 -8.50
CA GLN A 116 29.71 34.09 -7.65
C GLN A 116 29.28 32.77 -7.04
N ARG A 117 30.20 31.82 -7.00
CA ARG A 117 30.05 30.55 -6.29
C ARG A 117 31.03 30.56 -5.14
N GLN A 118 30.50 30.41 -3.93
CA GLN A 118 31.28 30.49 -2.72
C GLN A 118 31.13 29.21 -1.92
N LEU A 119 32.24 28.66 -1.50
CA LEU A 119 32.32 27.56 -0.53
C LEU A 119 32.91 28.09 0.77
N THR A 120 32.09 28.08 1.82
CA THR A 120 32.54 28.42 3.17
C THR A 120 32.69 27.12 3.94
N VAL A 121 33.87 26.90 4.51
CA VAL A 121 34.21 25.71 5.29
C VAL A 121 34.50 26.10 6.74
N PHE A 122 33.89 25.41 7.65
CA PHE A 122 34.09 25.52 9.11
C PHE A 122 34.74 24.23 9.55
N ALA A 123 35.92 24.34 10.20
CA ALA A 123 36.66 23.16 10.58
C ALA A 123 37.36 23.38 11.97
N CYS A 124 37.55 22.28 12.68
CA CYS A 124 38.38 22.26 13.86
C CYS A 124 38.95 20.86 14.13
N ALA A 125 39.91 20.78 15.07
CA ALA A 125 40.40 19.50 15.55
C ALA A 125 39.25 18.71 16.21
N ALA A 126 39.20 17.42 15.98
CA ALA A 126 38.18 16.54 16.59
C ALA A 126 38.28 16.56 18.14
N GLU A 127 39.49 16.62 18.66
CA GLU A 127 39.71 16.72 20.11
C GLU A 127 39.08 17.99 20.69
N TRP A 128 39.19 19.14 19.97
CA TRP A 128 38.57 20.39 20.39
C TRP A 128 37.05 20.29 20.37
N ALA A 129 36.48 19.70 19.31
CA ALA A 129 35.05 19.45 19.23
C ALA A 129 34.54 18.50 20.34
N ASP A 130 35.32 17.46 20.65
CA ASP A 130 35.00 16.53 21.74
C ASP A 130 35.06 17.21 23.11
N GLN A 131 36.00 18.10 23.32
CA GLN A 131 36.09 18.93 24.55
C GLN A 131 34.87 19.86 24.70
N LEU A 132 34.47 20.54 23.62
CA LEU A 132 33.29 21.39 23.61
C LEU A 132 31.99 20.62 23.90
N CYS A 133 31.88 19.39 23.41
CA CYS A 133 30.72 18.54 23.59
C CYS A 133 30.69 17.76 24.91
N SER A 134 31.85 17.58 25.57
CA SER A 134 32.00 16.72 26.74
C SER A 134 31.00 16.99 27.87
N PRO A 135 30.74 18.25 28.32
CA PRO A 135 29.80 18.50 29.41
C PRO A 135 28.36 18.06 29.09
N PHE A 136 28.00 18.07 27.81
CA PHE A 136 26.63 17.81 27.36
C PHE A 136 26.38 16.34 27.06
N GLN A 137 27.42 15.52 26.94
CA GLN A 137 27.28 14.08 26.66
C GLN A 137 26.54 13.33 27.76
N SER A 138 26.67 13.81 29.02
CA SER A 138 25.89 13.24 30.13
C SER A 138 24.45 13.73 30.20
N MET A 139 24.16 14.89 29.61
CA MET A 139 22.85 15.56 29.65
C MET A 139 21.95 15.20 28.46
N ALA A 140 22.53 14.91 27.31
CA ALA A 140 21.78 14.67 26.07
C ALA A 140 22.24 13.40 25.35
N LYS A 141 21.28 12.67 24.75
CA LYS A 141 21.58 11.46 23.97
C LYS A 141 22.30 11.76 22.65
N SER A 142 22.19 12.99 22.16
CA SER A 142 22.80 13.42 20.91
C SER A 142 23.20 14.89 21.01
N CYS A 143 24.48 15.15 20.78
CA CYS A 143 25.05 16.48 20.72
C CYS A 143 25.58 16.75 19.33
N VAL A 144 25.38 17.97 18.83
CA VAL A 144 25.88 18.43 17.51
C VAL A 144 26.50 19.82 17.69
N LEU A 145 27.61 20.07 17.02
CA LEU A 145 28.37 21.32 17.08
C LEU A 145 28.18 22.11 15.81
N MET A 146 27.94 23.42 15.92
CA MET A 146 27.73 24.33 14.79
C MET A 146 28.26 25.71 15.10
N SER A 147 28.67 26.48 14.08
CA SER A 147 29.11 27.87 14.29
C SER A 147 27.91 28.83 14.41
N TYR A 148 28.18 30.02 14.95
CA TYR A 148 27.19 31.09 15.07
C TYR A 148 26.68 31.52 13.68
N SER A 149 27.58 31.78 12.74
CA SER A 149 27.23 32.25 11.41
C SER A 149 26.40 31.21 10.66
N GLN A 150 26.76 29.92 10.76
CA GLN A 150 25.95 28.85 10.19
C GLN A 150 24.52 28.82 10.72
N TRP A 151 24.36 29.05 12.02
CA TRP A 151 23.04 29.09 12.64
C TRP A 151 22.25 30.33 12.22
N MET A 152 22.93 31.50 12.18
CA MET A 152 22.25 32.77 11.86
C MET A 152 21.83 32.88 10.40
N ASN A 153 22.62 32.35 9.48
CA ASN A 153 22.34 32.39 8.03
C ASN A 153 21.11 31.58 7.64
N VAL A 154 20.56 30.79 8.54
CA VAL A 154 19.37 29.97 8.28
C VAL A 154 18.11 30.67 8.75
N SER A 155 17.10 30.71 7.90
CA SER A 155 15.79 31.23 8.29
C SER A 155 15.18 30.44 9.46
N SER A 156 14.52 31.14 10.37
CA SER A 156 13.98 30.56 11.62
C SER A 156 13.01 29.37 11.37
N GLY A 157 12.31 29.35 10.25
CA GLY A 157 11.39 28.26 9.89
C GLY A 157 12.07 26.94 9.52
N ILE A 158 13.37 26.96 9.14
CA ILE A 158 14.14 25.80 8.69
C ILE A 158 14.98 25.18 9.81
N ARG A 159 15.17 25.85 10.94
CA ARG A 159 16.01 25.43 12.08
C ARG A 159 15.44 24.22 12.82
N SER A 160 15.24 23.11 12.09
CA SER A 160 14.84 21.83 12.67
C SER A 160 16.06 21.04 13.14
N TRP A 161 15.85 20.09 14.05
CA TRP A 161 16.92 19.17 14.47
C TRP A 161 17.56 18.42 13.30
N SER A 162 16.74 18.03 12.32
CA SER A 162 17.24 17.34 11.11
C SER A 162 18.21 18.23 10.34
N TYR A 163 17.89 19.51 10.20
CA TYR A 163 18.77 20.49 9.58
C TYR A 163 20.07 20.64 10.38
N CYS A 164 19.96 20.90 11.68
CA CYS A 164 21.15 21.07 12.53
C CYS A 164 22.07 19.84 12.49
N SER A 165 21.51 18.63 12.55
CA SER A 165 22.31 17.40 12.49
C SER A 165 22.96 17.15 11.13
N GLN A 166 22.40 17.69 10.06
CA GLN A 166 22.93 17.55 8.71
C GLN A 166 24.10 18.52 8.46
N TRP A 167 24.01 19.74 8.99
CA TRP A 167 24.95 20.82 8.76
C TRP A 167 25.93 21.04 9.92
N ALA A 168 25.84 20.25 10.97
CA ALA A 168 26.79 20.26 12.07
C ALA A 168 28.18 19.80 11.63
N LEU A 169 29.19 20.26 12.34
CA LEU A 169 30.55 19.77 12.16
C LEU A 169 30.60 18.27 12.43
N SER A 170 31.13 17.53 11.48
CA SER A 170 31.21 16.07 11.52
C SER A 170 32.51 15.56 10.91
N ARG A 171 32.96 14.40 11.36
CA ARG A 171 34.10 13.71 10.71
C ARG A 171 33.73 13.27 9.30
N TYR A 172 34.70 13.36 8.38
CA TYR A 172 34.50 12.82 7.05
C TYR A 172 34.37 11.30 7.09
N GLN A 173 33.20 10.79 6.70
CA GLN A 173 32.93 9.36 6.73
C GLN A 173 32.31 8.94 5.39
N PRO A 174 33.14 8.71 4.37
CA PRO A 174 32.67 8.32 3.03
C PRO A 174 31.84 7.05 3.04
N ASP A 175 32.17 6.14 3.97
CA ASP A 175 31.43 4.88 4.09
C ASP A 175 30.02 5.05 4.66
N LYS A 176 29.79 6.04 5.51
CA LYS A 176 28.41 6.35 5.96
C LYS A 176 27.52 6.80 4.81
N LEU A 177 28.04 7.62 3.89
CA LEU A 177 27.30 8.04 2.69
C LEU A 177 26.99 6.86 1.76
N LYS A 178 27.96 5.96 1.57
CA LYS A 178 27.77 4.72 0.83
C LYS A 178 26.72 3.82 1.51
N GLN A 179 26.83 3.64 2.83
CA GLN A 179 25.88 2.85 3.61
C GLN A 179 24.47 3.46 3.60
N GLN A 180 24.32 4.78 3.67
CA GLN A 180 23.02 5.42 3.57
C GLN A 180 22.38 5.20 2.21
N ARG A 181 23.15 5.32 1.11
CA ARG A 181 22.70 5.00 -0.24
C ARG A 181 22.32 3.53 -0.37
N ALA A 182 23.19 2.64 0.14
CA ALA A 182 22.91 1.21 0.15
C ALA A 182 21.63 0.88 0.95
N ARG A 183 21.45 1.46 2.15
CA ARG A 183 20.23 1.26 2.95
C ARG A 183 18.97 1.73 2.23
N ARG A 184 19.01 2.88 1.53
CA ARG A 184 17.87 3.36 0.71
C ARG A 184 17.58 2.41 -0.44
N LEU A 185 18.60 1.94 -1.14
CA LEU A 185 18.47 0.93 -2.20
C LEU A 185 17.86 -0.37 -1.67
N TRP A 186 18.34 -0.86 -0.54
CA TRP A 186 17.78 -2.04 0.12
C TRP A 186 16.34 -1.83 0.56
N ALA A 187 15.99 -0.67 1.11
CA ALA A 187 14.61 -0.36 1.49
C ALA A 187 13.67 -0.36 0.27
N VAL A 188 14.11 0.20 -0.87
CA VAL A 188 13.34 0.17 -2.12
C VAL A 188 13.19 -1.26 -2.64
N LEU A 189 14.28 -2.04 -2.66
CA LEU A 189 14.25 -3.45 -3.08
C LEU A 189 13.32 -4.29 -2.20
N CYS A 190 13.40 -4.12 -0.88
CA CYS A 190 12.47 -4.79 0.04
C CYS A 190 11.01 -4.37 -0.22
N GLY A 191 10.76 -3.09 -0.43
CA GLY A 191 9.42 -2.59 -0.77
C GLY A 191 8.86 -3.21 -2.05
N VAL A 192 9.66 -3.25 -3.12
CA VAL A 192 9.29 -3.90 -4.39
C VAL A 192 9.05 -5.40 -4.21
N SER A 193 9.92 -6.08 -3.43
CA SER A 193 9.76 -7.50 -3.13
C SER A 193 8.45 -7.79 -2.40
N VAL A 194 8.13 -7.03 -1.36
CA VAL A 194 6.85 -7.15 -0.63
C VAL A 194 5.66 -6.94 -1.55
N LEU A 195 5.72 -5.91 -2.41
CA LEU A 195 4.65 -5.61 -3.35
C LEU A 195 4.43 -6.75 -4.35
N LEU A 196 5.51 -7.32 -4.90
CA LEU A 196 5.45 -8.49 -5.78
C LEU A 196 4.82 -9.70 -5.08
N HIS A 197 5.20 -9.97 -3.83
CA HIS A 197 4.61 -11.07 -3.05
C HIS A 197 3.12 -10.84 -2.76
N CYS A 198 2.71 -9.60 -2.46
CA CYS A 198 1.30 -9.26 -2.30
C CYS A 198 0.51 -9.48 -3.59
N VAL A 199 1.04 -9.02 -4.73
CA VAL A 199 0.39 -9.23 -6.04
C VAL A 199 0.29 -10.72 -6.37
N ALA A 200 1.37 -11.48 -6.16
CA ALA A 200 1.37 -12.93 -6.38
C ALA A 200 0.37 -13.65 -5.46
N GLY A 201 0.30 -13.25 -4.19
CA GLY A 201 -0.70 -13.76 -3.25
C GLY A 201 -2.14 -13.47 -3.69
N LEU A 202 -2.44 -12.23 -4.07
CA LEU A 202 -3.76 -11.87 -4.60
C LEU A 202 -4.12 -12.65 -5.86
N TYR A 203 -3.13 -12.85 -6.75
CA TYR A 203 -3.33 -13.64 -7.97
C TYR A 203 -3.63 -15.12 -7.65
N LEU A 204 -2.93 -15.70 -6.68
CA LEU A 204 -3.19 -17.07 -6.21
C LEU A 204 -4.61 -17.20 -5.61
N PHE A 205 -5.03 -16.24 -4.77
CA PHE A 205 -6.40 -16.22 -4.24
C PHE A 205 -7.44 -16.11 -5.35
N TYR A 206 -7.18 -15.26 -6.35
CA TYR A 206 -8.06 -15.16 -7.52
C TYR A 206 -8.15 -16.49 -8.29
N LEU A 207 -7.03 -17.16 -8.52
CA LEU A 207 -7.00 -18.47 -9.20
C LEU A 207 -7.74 -19.54 -8.39
N GLN A 208 -7.60 -19.55 -7.05
CA GLN A 208 -8.35 -20.47 -6.20
C GLN A 208 -9.87 -20.26 -6.32
N ASP A 209 -10.33 -19.02 -6.23
CA ASP A 209 -11.75 -18.68 -6.37
C ASP A 209 -12.29 -19.09 -7.75
N VAL A 210 -11.55 -18.84 -8.83
CA VAL A 210 -11.93 -19.27 -10.19
C VAL A 210 -11.97 -20.80 -10.29
N SER A 211 -11.01 -21.50 -9.69
CA SER A 211 -10.96 -22.97 -9.71
C SER A 211 -12.12 -23.59 -8.94
N GLU A 212 -12.45 -23.05 -7.77
CA GLU A 212 -13.61 -23.51 -6.97
C GLU A 212 -14.92 -23.30 -7.71
N ARG A 213 -15.11 -22.14 -8.36
CA ARG A 213 -16.29 -21.88 -9.19
C ARG A 213 -16.37 -22.85 -10.38
N ALA A 214 -15.25 -23.16 -11.02
CA ALA A 214 -15.21 -24.12 -12.10
C ALA A 214 -15.55 -25.55 -11.65
N ILE A 215 -15.07 -25.96 -10.46
CA ILE A 215 -15.40 -27.25 -9.87
C ILE A 215 -16.89 -27.34 -9.53
N LEU A 216 -17.46 -26.30 -8.91
CA LEU A 216 -18.89 -26.22 -8.58
C LEU A 216 -19.76 -26.27 -9.84
N ALA A 217 -19.40 -25.53 -10.89
CA ALA A 217 -20.09 -25.55 -12.16
C ALA A 217 -20.06 -26.95 -12.80
N ARG A 218 -18.89 -27.63 -12.74
CA ARG A 218 -18.75 -29.01 -13.24
C ARG A 218 -19.60 -30.01 -12.44
N GLN A 219 -19.64 -29.86 -11.11
CA GLN A 219 -20.50 -30.70 -10.27
C GLN A 219 -21.99 -30.50 -10.57
N GLN A 220 -22.42 -29.26 -10.80
CA GLN A 220 -23.78 -28.94 -11.19
C GLN A 220 -24.14 -29.55 -12.55
N THR A 221 -23.25 -29.51 -13.53
CA THR A 221 -23.48 -30.14 -14.85
C THR A 221 -23.55 -31.67 -14.74
N LEU A 222 -22.67 -32.30 -13.94
CA LEU A 222 -22.68 -33.72 -13.67
C LEU A 222 -23.95 -34.14 -12.91
N ALA A 223 -24.39 -33.36 -11.94
CA ALA A 223 -25.63 -33.61 -11.20
C ALA A 223 -26.84 -33.49 -12.13
N ALA A 224 -26.86 -32.50 -13.00
CA ALA A 224 -27.92 -32.38 -14.02
C ALA A 224 -27.90 -33.56 -15.01
N GLN A 225 -26.75 -33.99 -15.48
CA GLN A 225 -26.61 -35.16 -16.34
C GLN A 225 -27.04 -36.47 -15.67
N SER A 226 -26.66 -36.65 -14.35
CA SER A 226 -27.08 -37.81 -13.59
C SER A 226 -28.59 -37.82 -13.36
N PHE A 227 -29.21 -36.64 -13.18
CA PHE A 227 -30.66 -36.53 -13.06
C PHE A 227 -31.38 -36.95 -14.36
N TRP A 228 -30.79 -36.60 -15.49
CA TRP A 228 -31.36 -37.06 -16.80
C TRP A 228 -31.04 -38.51 -17.11
N SER A 229 -29.89 -39.04 -16.68
CA SER A 229 -29.50 -40.45 -16.89
C SER A 229 -30.16 -41.41 -15.89
N SER A 230 -30.56 -40.92 -14.71
CA SER A 230 -31.35 -41.66 -13.72
C SER A 230 -32.85 -41.67 -14.02
N ARG A 231 -33.27 -41.20 -15.20
CA ARG A 231 -34.63 -41.52 -15.67
C ARG A 231 -34.73 -43.03 -15.62
N PRO A 232 -35.65 -43.61 -14.83
CA PRO A 232 -35.91 -45.02 -14.95
C PRO A 232 -36.19 -45.26 -16.46
N GLN A 233 -35.62 -46.31 -17.03
CA GLN A 233 -36.04 -46.77 -18.36
C GLN A 233 -37.56 -46.95 -18.25
N ILE A 234 -38.28 -45.88 -18.60
CA ILE A 234 -39.72 -45.89 -18.64
C ILE A 234 -39.96 -46.83 -19.79
N GLY A 235 -40.47 -48.01 -19.49
CA GLY A 235 -40.65 -49.11 -20.44
C GLY A 235 -41.25 -48.58 -21.71
N GLY A 236 -40.98 -49.25 -22.83
CA GLY A 236 -41.27 -48.79 -24.21
C GLY A 236 -42.68 -48.24 -24.46
N MET A 237 -43.64 -48.50 -23.56
CA MET A 237 -45.01 -47.96 -23.63
C MET A 237 -45.07 -46.44 -23.40
N THR A 238 -44.30 -45.90 -22.39
CA THR A 238 -44.33 -44.44 -22.11
C THR A 238 -43.59 -43.65 -23.18
N GLU A 239 -42.54 -44.22 -23.73
CA GLU A 239 -41.81 -43.63 -24.86
C GLU A 239 -42.66 -43.59 -26.13
N SER A 240 -43.33 -44.69 -26.40
CA SER A 240 -44.30 -44.78 -27.51
C SER A 240 -45.49 -43.84 -27.34
N ALA A 241 -45.98 -43.69 -26.08
CA ALA A 241 -47.06 -42.76 -25.78
C ALA A 241 -46.59 -41.29 -25.91
N LEU A 242 -45.33 -40.98 -25.58
CA LEU A 242 -44.76 -39.63 -25.77
C LEU A 242 -44.63 -39.30 -27.28
N ALA A 243 -44.31 -40.30 -28.12
CA ALA A 243 -44.29 -40.14 -29.56
C ALA A 243 -45.70 -39.84 -30.12
N LEU A 244 -46.75 -40.44 -29.53
CA LEU A 244 -48.14 -40.12 -29.90
C LEU A 244 -48.51 -38.69 -29.53
N VAL A 245 -48.04 -38.20 -28.38
CA VAL A 245 -48.25 -36.81 -27.95
C VAL A 245 -47.54 -35.83 -28.90
N GLN A 246 -46.32 -36.14 -29.32
CA GLN A 246 -45.59 -35.31 -30.29
C GLN A 246 -46.23 -35.27 -31.69
N ALA A 247 -47.00 -36.28 -32.03
CA ALA A 247 -47.70 -36.36 -33.27
C ALA A 247 -49.17 -35.83 -33.26
N LEU A 248 -49.55 -35.17 -32.15
CA LEU A 248 -50.85 -34.52 -32.00
C LEU A 248 -51.00 -33.37 -32.99
N PRO A 249 -52.17 -33.27 -33.69
CA PRO A 249 -52.42 -32.10 -34.50
C PRO A 249 -52.62 -30.83 -33.66
N ASP A 250 -52.37 -29.68 -34.28
CA ASP A 250 -52.47 -28.36 -33.63
C ASP A 250 -53.88 -28.02 -33.10
N THR A 251 -54.88 -28.76 -33.53
CA THR A 251 -56.28 -28.62 -33.07
C THR A 251 -56.57 -29.30 -31.73
N VAL A 252 -55.63 -30.11 -31.23
CA VAL A 252 -55.75 -30.86 -29.98
C VAL A 252 -54.91 -30.24 -28.91
N ARG A 253 -55.50 -29.82 -27.80
CA ARG A 253 -54.80 -29.28 -26.65
C ARG A 253 -54.62 -30.37 -25.58
N LEU A 254 -53.35 -30.75 -25.31
CA LEU A 254 -53.01 -31.64 -24.21
C LEU A 254 -52.96 -30.83 -22.90
N GLU A 255 -53.77 -31.24 -21.90
CA GLU A 255 -53.80 -30.58 -20.60
C GLU A 255 -52.94 -31.31 -19.55
N ARG A 256 -52.99 -32.62 -19.60
CA ARG A 256 -52.23 -33.46 -18.67
C ARG A 256 -51.77 -34.75 -19.32
N PHE A 257 -50.54 -35.12 -19.06
CA PHE A 257 -49.96 -36.41 -19.41
C PHE A 257 -49.39 -37.04 -18.14
N ASN A 258 -49.80 -38.27 -17.84
CA ASN A 258 -49.28 -39.05 -16.73
C ASN A 258 -48.90 -40.44 -17.22
N GLY A 259 -47.63 -40.82 -17.03
CA GLY A 259 -47.14 -42.15 -17.42
C GLY A 259 -46.67 -42.89 -16.16
N GLU A 260 -47.29 -44.03 -15.88
CA GLU A 260 -46.89 -44.98 -14.86
C GLU A 260 -46.51 -46.30 -15.55
N THR A 261 -45.79 -47.14 -14.80
CA THR A 261 -45.38 -48.44 -15.37
C THR A 261 -46.59 -49.26 -15.84
N GLY A 262 -46.67 -49.50 -17.15
CA GLY A 262 -47.75 -50.24 -17.78
C GLY A 262 -49.09 -49.48 -17.96
N ARG A 263 -49.13 -48.19 -17.61
CA ARG A 263 -50.35 -47.37 -17.80
C ARG A 263 -49.98 -45.95 -18.18
N VAL A 264 -50.62 -45.43 -19.18
CA VAL A 264 -50.47 -44.02 -19.61
C VAL A 264 -51.84 -43.36 -19.66
N SER A 265 -51.97 -42.15 -19.20
CA SER A 265 -53.20 -41.37 -19.25
C SER A 265 -52.98 -40.00 -19.88
N PHE A 266 -53.91 -39.59 -20.73
CA PHE A 266 -53.92 -38.28 -21.39
C PHE A 266 -55.24 -37.58 -21.06
N GLN A 267 -55.13 -36.34 -20.68
CA GLN A 267 -56.27 -35.42 -20.58
C GLN A 267 -56.11 -34.39 -21.68
N MET A 268 -57.04 -34.29 -22.56
CA MET A 268 -56.97 -33.41 -23.72
C MET A 268 -58.32 -32.82 -24.09
N THR A 269 -58.25 -31.62 -24.64
CA THR A 269 -59.40 -30.87 -25.14
C THR A 269 -59.30 -30.85 -26.66
N LEU A 270 -60.37 -31.33 -27.37
CA LEU A 270 -60.41 -31.41 -28.81
C LEU A 270 -61.86 -31.29 -29.36
N LEU A 271 -61.99 -31.16 -30.66
CA LEU A 271 -63.33 -31.19 -31.32
C LEU A 271 -63.90 -32.59 -31.28
N ALA A 272 -65.20 -32.75 -31.00
CA ALA A 272 -65.87 -34.02 -30.85
C ALA A 272 -65.74 -34.88 -32.15
N GLN A 273 -65.74 -34.27 -33.31
CA GLN A 273 -65.55 -34.93 -34.59
C GLN A 273 -64.14 -35.50 -34.81
N ASP A 274 -63.12 -34.88 -34.15
CA ASP A 274 -61.75 -35.31 -34.32
C ASP A 274 -61.36 -36.44 -33.36
N LEU A 275 -62.11 -36.63 -32.27
CA LEU A 275 -61.87 -37.64 -31.24
C LEU A 275 -61.88 -39.07 -31.83
N GLU A 276 -62.90 -39.43 -32.57
CA GLU A 276 -63.04 -40.80 -33.16
C GLU A 276 -61.89 -41.05 -34.14
N ALA A 277 -61.57 -40.05 -34.98
CA ALA A 277 -60.52 -40.18 -35.98
C ALA A 277 -59.12 -40.30 -35.28
N LEU A 278 -58.86 -39.55 -34.15
CA LEU A 278 -57.64 -39.62 -33.43
C LEU A 278 -57.46 -40.96 -32.70
N VAL A 279 -58.49 -41.39 -31.96
CA VAL A 279 -58.48 -42.66 -31.22
C VAL A 279 -58.44 -43.84 -32.16
N GLY A 280 -59.17 -43.78 -33.29
CA GLY A 280 -59.13 -44.79 -34.32
C GLY A 280 -57.75 -44.99 -34.91
N ARG A 281 -57.05 -43.91 -35.24
CA ARG A 281 -55.65 -43.89 -35.71
C ARG A 281 -54.64 -44.47 -34.68
N TRP A 282 -54.82 -44.15 -33.48
CA TRP A 282 -53.97 -44.65 -32.38
C TRP A 282 -54.20 -46.14 -32.12
N ARG A 283 -55.45 -46.62 -32.14
CA ARG A 283 -55.79 -48.06 -32.08
C ARG A 283 -55.20 -48.86 -33.18
N GLN A 284 -55.17 -48.33 -34.39
CA GLN A 284 -54.52 -48.98 -35.54
C GLN A 284 -53.01 -49.05 -35.41
N GLN A 285 -52.39 -48.01 -34.86
CA GLN A 285 -50.95 -47.94 -34.67
C GLN A 285 -50.43 -48.82 -33.50
N TYR A 286 -51.24 -48.97 -32.48
CA TYR A 286 -50.92 -49.78 -31.28
C TYR A 286 -52.07 -50.72 -30.94
N PRO A 287 -52.24 -51.82 -31.66
CA PRO A 287 -53.37 -52.77 -31.51
C PRO A 287 -53.30 -53.56 -30.22
N ASP A 288 -52.13 -53.73 -29.66
CA ASP A 288 -51.86 -54.44 -28.40
C ASP A 288 -52.20 -53.64 -27.16
N TRP A 289 -52.56 -52.38 -27.33
CA TRP A 289 -52.90 -51.51 -26.21
C TRP A 289 -54.39 -51.51 -25.96
N ARG A 290 -54.76 -51.55 -24.65
CA ARG A 290 -56.16 -51.44 -24.26
C ARG A 290 -56.51 -49.98 -24.02
N TRP A 291 -57.37 -49.39 -24.80
CA TRP A 291 -57.80 -48.01 -24.82
C TRP A 291 -59.12 -47.84 -24.09
N GLU A 292 -59.13 -47.04 -23.02
CA GLU A 292 -60.28 -46.61 -22.24
C GLU A 292 -60.43 -45.09 -22.47
N VAL A 293 -61.59 -44.70 -23.06
CA VAL A 293 -61.86 -43.28 -23.41
C VAL A 293 -63.08 -42.87 -22.55
N ALA A 294 -62.88 -41.88 -21.68
CA ALA A 294 -63.93 -41.25 -20.91
C ALA A 294 -64.10 -39.81 -21.35
N GLN A 295 -65.32 -39.49 -21.85
CA GLN A 295 -65.66 -38.10 -22.12
C GLN A 295 -66.20 -37.44 -20.89
N GLN A 296 -65.64 -36.32 -20.51
CA GLN A 296 -66.12 -35.51 -19.43
C GLN A 296 -66.90 -34.35 -19.98
N GLN A 297 -68.23 -34.41 -19.83
CA GLN A 297 -69.05 -33.25 -20.18
C GLN A 297 -68.78 -32.13 -19.20
N SER A 298 -68.15 -31.07 -19.71
CA SER A 298 -67.92 -29.86 -18.91
C SER A 298 -69.24 -29.17 -18.66
N ASP A 299 -69.71 -29.24 -17.43
CA ASP A 299 -70.91 -28.51 -16.94
C ASP A 299 -70.57 -26.99 -16.79
N VAL A 300 -70.01 -26.36 -17.80
CA VAL A 300 -69.82 -24.93 -17.81
C VAL A 300 -70.68 -24.29 -18.90
N SER A 301 -71.96 -24.13 -18.55
CA SER A 301 -72.90 -23.28 -19.26
C SER A 301 -72.58 -21.80 -19.04
N LEU A 302 -71.52 -21.26 -19.63
CA LEU A 302 -71.31 -19.84 -19.74
C LEU A 302 -70.39 -19.54 -20.95
N MET A 303 -70.86 -19.74 -22.13
CA MET A 303 -70.68 -18.95 -23.37
C MET A 303 -71.19 -19.71 -24.55
N LYS A 304 -72.31 -19.26 -25.04
CA LYS A 304 -72.97 -19.73 -26.27
C LYS A 304 -72.07 -19.40 -27.48
N SER A 305 -71.09 -20.22 -27.82
CA SER A 305 -70.48 -20.16 -29.15
C SER A 305 -69.41 -21.23 -29.42
N GLN A 306 -69.29 -22.29 -28.63
CA GLN A 306 -68.34 -23.37 -28.97
C GLN A 306 -68.98 -24.73 -28.72
N LYS A 307 -69.87 -25.10 -29.62
CA LYS A 307 -70.77 -26.25 -29.46
C LYS A 307 -70.14 -27.64 -29.69
N ASP A 308 -68.84 -27.72 -30.02
CA ASP A 308 -68.25 -29.01 -30.46
C ASP A 308 -66.94 -29.38 -29.82
N VAL A 309 -66.53 -28.70 -28.69
CA VAL A 309 -65.31 -29.04 -27.98
C VAL A 309 -65.61 -29.94 -26.77
N VAL A 310 -64.88 -31.04 -26.64
CA VAL A 310 -65.04 -32.03 -25.57
C VAL A 310 -63.75 -32.22 -24.84
N ASP A 311 -63.80 -32.32 -23.48
CA ASP A 311 -62.70 -32.73 -22.65
C ASP A 311 -62.71 -34.26 -22.54
N VAL A 312 -61.57 -34.87 -22.87
CA VAL A 312 -61.50 -36.35 -22.95
C VAL A 312 -60.33 -36.81 -22.05
N PHE A 313 -60.60 -37.79 -21.25
CA PHE A 313 -59.63 -38.56 -20.54
C PHE A 313 -59.39 -39.90 -21.20
N ILE A 314 -58.24 -40.15 -21.75
CA ILE A 314 -57.81 -41.39 -22.35
C ILE A 314 -56.84 -42.11 -21.50
N SER A 315 -57.17 -43.30 -21.06
CA SER A 315 -56.31 -44.22 -20.34
C SER A 315 -55.87 -45.36 -21.20
N VAL A 316 -54.64 -45.70 -21.22
CA VAL A 316 -54.06 -46.77 -22.06
C VAL A 316 -53.32 -47.73 -21.13
N LEU A 317 -53.57 -48.99 -21.26
CA LEU A 317 -52.96 -50.11 -20.56
C LEU A 317 -52.28 -51.06 -21.56
N GLU A 318 -51.12 -51.56 -21.16
CA GLU A 318 -50.46 -52.65 -21.86
C GLU A 318 -51.24 -53.96 -21.62
N LYS A 319 -51.51 -54.76 -22.61
CA LYS A 319 -52.25 -56.08 -22.48
C LYS A 319 -51.37 -57.11 -21.81
#